data_4451db519c53ce9ff1559586102a49c4
#
_entry.id   4451db519c53ce9ff1559586102a49c4
#
_cell.length_a   1.000
_cell.length_b   1.000
_cell.length_c   1.000
_cell.angle_alpha   90.00
_cell.angle_beta   90.00
_cell.angle_gamma   90.00
#
_symmetry.space_group_name_H-M   'P 1'
#
loop_
_entity.id
_entity.type
_entity.pdbx_description
1 polymer ?
#
loop_
_entity_poly.entity_id
_entity_poly.type
_entity_poly.pdbx_seq_one_letter_code
_entity_poly.pdbx_strand_id
1 'polypeptide(L)'
;GLVNAHCHLELSYLLGAIPERCGFAGFAGAMSQVRERFSAEQRAQAVEAADAAMWQAGIQAVGDISNGDTAFAVKSRSRIAYRTFVEFFGLRAASAEHLLPLLRHPQTSLTPHSLYSVQDAPLRAIAARGDAPLSIHFMESPGEAALFEHRGPLWKWYAKAGFSCDFLHYGSPAERLVACVPHDRRVILVHDCCITQRDIDIVMGHFTAPVWWCLCPRSNRYISGLEPPVELL
;
A
#
# COMPACT_ATOMS: atom_id res chain seq x y z
N GLY A 1 4.74 13.90 19.64
CA GLY A 1 3.82 14.09 18.53
C GLY A 1 3.23 12.80 18.04
N LEU A 2 2.25 12.90 17.17
CA LEU A 2 1.62 11.73 16.57
C LEU A 2 2.42 11.23 15.36
N VAL A 3 2.30 9.92 15.08
CA VAL A 3 2.88 9.28 13.88
C VAL A 3 1.74 8.78 13.00
N ASN A 4 1.73 9.17 11.72
CA ASN A 4 0.88 8.55 10.71
C ASN A 4 1.71 7.51 9.96
N ALA A 5 1.50 6.23 10.23
CA ALA A 5 2.34 5.16 9.71
C ALA A 5 2.10 4.83 8.23
N HIS A 6 0.99 5.31 7.64
CA HIS A 6 0.67 5.06 6.25
C HIS A 6 -0.23 6.16 5.66
N CYS A 7 0.22 6.77 4.58
CA CYS A 7 -0.60 7.62 3.72
C CYS A 7 -0.05 7.65 2.29
N HIS A 8 -0.85 8.20 1.38
CA HIS A 8 -0.48 8.50 0.00
C HIS A 8 -0.57 10.01 -0.21
N LEU A 9 0.42 10.77 0.24
CA LEU A 9 0.41 12.23 0.19
C LEU A 9 0.23 12.75 -1.24
N GLU A 10 0.84 12.09 -2.21
CA GLU A 10 0.72 12.45 -3.63
C GLU A 10 -0.71 12.34 -4.19
N LEU A 11 -1.60 11.61 -3.51
CA LEU A 11 -3.00 11.42 -3.91
C LEU A 11 -3.96 12.39 -3.22
N SER A 12 -3.47 13.36 -2.45
CA SER A 12 -4.30 14.31 -1.69
C SER A 12 -5.26 15.12 -2.56
N TYR A 13 -4.95 15.30 -3.85
CA TYR A 13 -5.82 15.97 -4.82
C TYR A 13 -7.12 15.22 -5.12
N LEU A 14 -7.21 13.95 -4.73
CA LEU A 14 -8.42 13.12 -4.92
C LEU A 14 -9.46 13.31 -3.80
N LEU A 15 -9.18 14.17 -2.82
CA LEU A 15 -10.10 14.43 -1.72
C LEU A 15 -11.47 14.87 -2.24
N GLY A 16 -12.52 14.09 -1.93
CA GLY A 16 -13.90 14.34 -2.38
C GLY A 16 -14.17 14.03 -3.85
N ALA A 17 -13.18 13.58 -4.62
CA ALA A 17 -13.33 13.31 -6.05
C ALA A 17 -13.78 11.87 -6.36
N ILE A 18 -13.67 10.95 -5.40
CA ILE A 18 -14.04 9.55 -5.54
C ILE A 18 -15.27 9.28 -4.66
N PRO A 19 -16.29 8.55 -5.15
CA PRO A 19 -17.47 8.22 -4.36
C PRO A 19 -17.12 7.34 -3.15
N GLU A 20 -17.83 7.58 -2.03
CA GLU A 20 -17.73 6.72 -0.85
C GLU A 20 -18.35 5.35 -1.10
N ARG A 21 -17.86 4.33 -0.39
CA ARG A 21 -18.42 2.97 -0.32
C ARG A 21 -18.61 2.29 -1.69
N CYS A 22 -17.76 2.66 -2.65
CA CYS A 22 -17.79 2.02 -3.97
C CYS A 22 -17.03 0.68 -4.01
N GLY A 23 -16.47 0.26 -2.88
CA GLY A 23 -15.62 -0.92 -2.76
C GLY A 23 -14.29 -0.76 -3.47
N PHE A 24 -13.37 -1.71 -3.25
CA PHE A 24 -12.01 -1.62 -3.78
C PHE A 24 -11.97 -1.48 -5.32
N ALA A 25 -12.73 -2.31 -6.06
CA ALA A 25 -12.74 -2.27 -7.52
C ALA A 25 -13.35 -0.95 -8.06
N GLY A 26 -14.41 -0.46 -7.39
CA GLY A 26 -15.01 0.83 -7.71
C GLY A 26 -14.08 1.99 -7.45
N PHE A 27 -13.36 1.98 -6.33
CA PHE A 27 -12.35 2.96 -5.97
C PHE A 27 -11.22 3.02 -7.00
N ALA A 28 -10.63 1.87 -7.36
CA ALA A 28 -9.55 1.80 -8.35
C ALA A 28 -10.01 2.28 -9.73
N GLY A 29 -11.22 1.91 -10.13
CA GLY A 29 -11.82 2.38 -11.39
C GLY A 29 -12.11 3.87 -11.40
N ALA A 30 -12.68 4.43 -10.33
CA ALA A 30 -12.94 5.85 -10.19
C ALA A 30 -11.63 6.66 -10.16
N MET A 31 -10.63 6.21 -9.43
CA MET A 31 -9.32 6.84 -9.35
C MET A 31 -8.68 6.98 -10.74
N SER A 32 -8.70 5.95 -11.56
CA SER A 32 -8.14 5.99 -12.92
C SER A 32 -8.85 7.00 -13.83
N GLN A 33 -10.16 7.22 -13.62
CA GLN A 33 -10.96 8.15 -14.42
C GLN A 33 -10.80 9.61 -14.00
N VAL A 34 -10.58 9.87 -12.71
CA VAL A 34 -10.56 11.25 -12.19
C VAL A 34 -9.16 11.84 -12.12
N ARG A 35 -8.12 11.01 -12.02
CA ARG A 35 -6.73 11.49 -11.86
C ARG A 35 -6.28 12.44 -12.97
N GLU A 36 -6.74 12.24 -14.19
CA GLU A 36 -6.39 13.08 -15.35
C GLU A 36 -7.11 14.45 -15.38
N ARG A 37 -8.07 14.67 -14.47
CA ARG A 37 -8.83 15.92 -14.39
C ARG A 37 -8.10 17.03 -13.64
N PHE A 38 -6.99 16.71 -12.99
CA PHE A 38 -6.24 17.64 -12.15
C PHE A 38 -4.92 18.02 -12.80
N SER A 39 -4.65 19.33 -12.86
CA SER A 39 -3.38 19.86 -13.35
C SER A 39 -2.23 19.57 -12.37
N ALA A 40 -0.98 19.70 -12.83
CA ALA A 40 0.19 19.55 -11.97
C ALA A 40 0.18 20.54 -10.80
N GLU A 41 -0.26 21.77 -11.03
CA GLU A 41 -0.40 22.82 -10.01
C GLU A 41 -1.42 22.45 -8.94
N GLN A 42 -2.59 21.93 -9.36
CA GLN A 42 -3.63 21.48 -8.43
C GLN A 42 -3.14 20.31 -7.56
N ARG A 43 -2.40 19.38 -8.15
CA ARG A 43 -1.79 18.25 -7.40
C ARG A 43 -0.77 18.77 -6.39
N ALA A 44 0.12 19.68 -6.78
CA ALA A 44 1.13 20.26 -5.89
C ALA A 44 0.48 21.04 -4.73
N GLN A 45 -0.53 21.86 -5.00
CA GLN A 45 -1.28 22.59 -3.97
C GLN A 45 -1.99 21.66 -2.98
N ALA A 46 -2.55 20.55 -3.46
CA ALA A 46 -3.19 19.56 -2.59
C ALA A 46 -2.19 18.86 -1.66
N VAL A 47 -0.99 18.55 -2.16
CA VAL A 47 0.10 18.00 -1.35
C VAL A 47 0.53 18.97 -0.26
N GLU A 48 0.71 20.26 -0.57
CA GLU A 48 1.04 21.29 0.41
C GLU A 48 -0.04 21.46 1.48
N ALA A 49 -1.30 21.51 1.05
CA ALA A 49 -2.43 21.62 1.96
C ALA A 49 -2.54 20.42 2.92
N ALA A 50 -2.30 19.21 2.41
CA ALA A 50 -2.34 17.99 3.21
C ALA A 50 -1.19 17.92 4.22
N ASP A 51 0.03 18.30 3.83
CA ASP A 51 1.18 18.40 4.73
C ASP A 51 0.89 19.38 5.87
N ALA A 52 0.41 20.58 5.54
CA ALA A 52 0.07 21.59 6.53
C ALA A 52 -1.05 21.12 7.49
N ALA A 53 -2.08 20.45 6.98
CA ALA A 53 -3.18 19.92 7.78
C ALA A 53 -2.69 18.82 8.73
N MET A 54 -1.82 17.92 8.29
CA MET A 54 -1.22 16.89 9.14
C MET A 54 -0.38 17.52 10.27
N TRP A 55 0.43 18.52 9.96
CA TRP A 55 1.19 19.23 10.98
C TRP A 55 0.29 19.91 12.01
N GLN A 56 -0.76 20.61 11.57
CA GLN A 56 -1.74 21.24 12.46
C GLN A 56 -2.47 20.22 13.35
N ALA A 57 -2.69 19.00 12.86
CA ALA A 57 -3.26 17.90 13.62
C ALA A 57 -2.25 17.25 14.61
N GLY A 58 -1.01 17.75 14.71
CA GLY A 58 0.00 17.27 15.64
C GLY A 58 0.81 16.08 15.14
N ILE A 59 0.71 15.74 13.84
CA ILE A 59 1.51 14.67 13.21
C ILE A 59 2.92 15.19 12.98
N GLN A 60 3.92 14.48 13.50
CA GLN A 60 5.33 14.84 13.42
C GLN A 60 6.16 13.87 12.59
N ALA A 61 5.64 12.67 12.34
CA ALA A 61 6.29 11.71 11.46
C ALA A 61 5.26 10.98 10.59
N VAL A 62 5.64 10.67 9.36
CA VAL A 62 4.76 10.04 8.37
C VAL A 62 5.51 8.95 7.60
N GLY A 63 4.89 7.77 7.53
CA GLY A 63 5.22 6.74 6.55
C GLY A 63 4.40 6.99 5.29
N ASP A 64 5.01 7.51 4.24
CA ASP A 64 4.32 7.93 3.02
C ASP A 64 4.64 7.02 1.85
N ILE A 65 3.61 6.62 1.12
CA ILE A 65 3.72 5.83 -0.10
C ILE A 65 3.84 6.77 -1.30
N SER A 66 4.81 6.53 -2.18
CA SER A 66 5.00 7.31 -3.41
C SER A 66 5.20 6.42 -4.62
N ASN A 67 4.47 6.73 -5.69
CA ASN A 67 4.67 6.13 -7.02
C ASN A 67 5.40 7.10 -7.98
N GLY A 68 5.61 8.35 -7.56
CA GLY A 68 6.26 9.41 -8.32
C GLY A 68 7.00 10.39 -7.43
N ASP A 69 7.40 11.52 -8.02
CA ASP A 69 8.22 12.56 -7.36
C ASP A 69 7.42 13.78 -6.87
N THR A 70 6.12 13.83 -7.14
CA THR A 70 5.26 15.00 -6.92
C THR A 70 5.31 15.55 -5.48
N ALA A 71 5.48 14.68 -4.47
CA ALA A 71 5.47 15.08 -3.06
C ALA A 71 6.87 15.43 -2.51
N PHE A 72 7.97 15.08 -3.18
CA PHE A 72 9.31 15.23 -2.61
C PHE A 72 9.72 16.69 -2.35
N ALA A 73 9.30 17.61 -3.20
CA ALA A 73 9.58 19.04 -3.00
C ALA A 73 8.91 19.57 -1.72
N VAL A 74 7.69 19.12 -1.38
CA VAL A 74 7.01 19.47 -0.13
C VAL A 74 7.70 18.81 1.05
N LYS A 75 7.96 17.50 0.97
CA LYS A 75 8.62 16.73 2.04
C LYS A 75 9.98 17.30 2.44
N SER A 76 10.76 17.81 1.47
CA SER A 76 12.11 18.35 1.74
C SER A 76 12.11 19.64 2.58
N ARG A 77 11.00 20.38 2.63
CA ARG A 77 10.83 21.62 3.41
C ARG A 77 9.81 21.51 4.55
N SER A 78 9.18 20.35 4.69
CA SER A 78 8.19 20.08 5.73
C SER A 78 8.82 20.06 7.14
N ARG A 79 8.01 20.40 8.13
CA ARG A 79 8.31 20.16 9.55
C ARG A 79 8.08 18.71 9.97
N ILE A 80 7.37 17.94 9.15
CA ILE A 80 7.08 16.52 9.38
C ILE A 80 8.27 15.69 8.92
N ALA A 81 8.70 14.74 9.73
CA ALA A 81 9.70 13.76 9.35
C ALA A 81 9.08 12.68 8.46
N TYR A 82 9.46 12.63 7.18
CA TYR A 82 8.95 11.65 6.24
C TYR A 82 9.88 10.46 6.08
N ARG A 83 9.30 9.25 6.17
CA ARG A 83 9.84 8.03 5.60
C ARG A 83 9.05 7.71 4.35
N THR A 84 9.68 7.67 3.17
CA THR A 84 8.99 7.41 1.91
C THR A 84 9.23 5.98 1.45
N PHE A 85 8.14 5.25 1.28
CA PHE A 85 8.11 3.94 0.65
C PHE A 85 7.78 4.12 -0.83
N VAL A 86 8.79 3.94 -1.69
CA VAL A 86 8.62 3.99 -3.15
C VAL A 86 7.99 2.68 -3.58
N GLU A 87 6.78 2.76 -4.06
CA GLU A 87 5.92 1.61 -4.24
C GLU A 87 6.05 1.00 -5.63
N PHE A 88 6.36 -0.27 -5.68
CA PHE A 88 6.31 -1.06 -6.91
C PHE A 88 4.94 -1.69 -7.07
N PHE A 89 4.34 -1.41 -8.22
CA PHE A 89 3.00 -1.86 -8.60
C PHE A 89 2.97 -2.35 -10.04
N GLY A 90 2.28 -3.43 -10.30
CA GLY A 90 1.92 -3.86 -11.64
C GLY A 90 2.32 -5.28 -12.00
N LEU A 91 1.31 -6.06 -12.42
CA LEU A 91 1.45 -7.48 -12.79
C LEU A 91 2.22 -7.70 -14.10
N ARG A 92 2.38 -6.67 -14.94
CA ARG A 92 3.14 -6.74 -16.19
C ARG A 92 4.57 -6.26 -16.07
N ALA A 93 4.90 -5.61 -14.95
CA ALA A 93 6.25 -5.09 -14.73
C ALA A 93 7.16 -6.19 -14.19
N ALA A 94 8.27 -6.43 -14.87
CA ALA A 94 9.23 -7.48 -14.51
C ALA A 94 10.23 -7.04 -13.43
N SER A 95 10.46 -5.72 -13.28
CA SER A 95 11.42 -5.18 -12.31
C SER A 95 11.04 -3.76 -11.86
N ALA A 96 11.62 -3.34 -10.74
CA ALA A 96 11.43 -2.00 -10.16
C ALA A 96 12.48 -0.98 -10.64
N GLU A 97 13.21 -1.24 -11.71
CA GLU A 97 14.31 -0.38 -12.17
C GLU A 97 13.89 1.06 -12.45
N HIS A 98 12.69 1.25 -13.01
CA HIS A 98 12.14 2.58 -13.30
C HIS A 98 11.91 3.43 -12.04
N LEU A 99 11.86 2.84 -10.85
CA LEU A 99 11.70 3.52 -9.56
C LEU A 99 13.04 3.89 -8.89
N LEU A 100 14.16 3.33 -9.36
CA LEU A 100 15.46 3.57 -8.76
C LEU A 100 15.87 5.06 -8.69
N PRO A 101 15.51 5.93 -9.66
CA PRO A 101 15.77 7.36 -9.55
C PRO A 101 15.14 8.00 -8.31
N LEU A 102 13.98 7.53 -7.84
CA LEU A 102 13.29 8.05 -6.66
C LEU A 102 14.03 7.71 -5.36
N LEU A 103 14.82 6.63 -5.36
CA LEU A 103 15.60 6.22 -4.19
C LEU A 103 16.81 7.13 -3.91
N ARG A 104 17.09 8.12 -4.76
CA ARG A 104 18.11 9.14 -4.53
C ARG A 104 17.67 10.18 -3.49
N HIS A 105 16.37 10.31 -3.24
CA HIS A 105 15.86 11.15 -2.19
C HIS A 105 16.16 10.53 -0.82
N PRO A 106 16.45 11.36 0.21
CA PRO A 106 16.73 10.84 1.54
C PRO A 106 15.52 10.13 2.14
N GLN A 107 15.77 9.18 3.02
CA GLN A 107 14.74 8.43 3.74
C GLN A 107 13.74 7.70 2.82
N THR A 108 14.22 7.19 1.67
CA THR A 108 13.42 6.38 0.73
C THR A 108 13.83 4.91 0.75
N SER A 109 12.88 4.04 0.46
CA SER A 109 13.12 2.61 0.21
C SER A 109 12.05 2.04 -0.72
N LEU A 110 12.38 0.97 -1.47
CA LEU A 110 11.39 0.23 -2.24
C LEU A 110 10.47 -0.57 -1.33
N THR A 111 9.21 -0.65 -1.73
CA THR A 111 8.21 -1.55 -1.15
C THR A 111 7.34 -2.15 -2.24
N PRO A 112 6.82 -3.39 -2.12
CA PRO A 112 5.77 -3.88 -2.99
C PRO A 112 4.43 -3.26 -2.58
N HIS A 113 3.56 -2.97 -3.53
CA HIS A 113 2.21 -2.44 -3.26
C HIS A 113 1.40 -3.43 -2.40
N SER A 114 1.21 -4.64 -2.89
CA SER A 114 0.38 -5.66 -2.23
C SER A 114 0.75 -7.06 -2.71
N LEU A 115 0.12 -8.06 -2.09
CA LEU A 115 0.31 -9.46 -2.46
C LEU A 115 -0.56 -9.90 -3.66
N TYR A 116 -1.39 -9.04 -4.20
CA TYR A 116 -2.22 -9.35 -5.37
C TYR A 116 -1.83 -8.55 -6.63
N SER A 117 -0.91 -7.60 -6.52
CA SER A 117 -0.58 -6.68 -7.61
C SER A 117 0.85 -6.76 -8.12
N VAL A 118 1.66 -7.64 -7.55
CA VAL A 118 3.08 -7.82 -7.87
C VAL A 118 3.36 -9.31 -8.13
N GLN A 119 4.17 -9.65 -9.13
CA GLN A 119 4.60 -11.03 -9.38
C GLN A 119 5.65 -11.48 -8.34
N ASP A 120 5.90 -12.79 -8.24
CA ASP A 120 6.80 -13.36 -7.22
C ASP A 120 8.25 -12.90 -7.36
N ALA A 121 8.79 -12.87 -8.57
CA ALA A 121 10.19 -12.48 -8.77
C ALA A 121 10.48 -11.04 -8.32
N PRO A 122 9.74 -10.00 -8.73
CA PRO A 122 9.96 -8.64 -8.22
C PRO A 122 9.63 -8.51 -6.72
N LEU A 123 8.62 -9.22 -6.21
CA LEU A 123 8.30 -9.21 -4.77
C LEU A 123 9.50 -9.70 -3.94
N ARG A 124 10.07 -10.86 -4.29
CA ARG A 124 11.24 -11.42 -3.61
C ARG A 124 12.47 -10.52 -3.75
N ALA A 125 12.70 -9.95 -4.94
CA ALA A 125 13.82 -9.05 -5.18
C ALA A 125 13.73 -7.77 -4.31
N ILE A 126 12.54 -7.18 -4.17
CA ILE A 126 12.29 -6.02 -3.30
C ILE A 126 12.43 -6.43 -1.82
N ALA A 127 11.86 -7.57 -1.43
CA ALA A 127 11.91 -8.04 -0.05
C ALA A 127 13.34 -8.35 0.41
N ALA A 128 14.22 -8.81 -0.47
CA ALA A 128 15.63 -9.05 -0.16
C ALA A 128 16.50 -7.77 -0.16
N ARG A 129 15.96 -6.60 -0.58
CA ARG A 129 16.74 -5.38 -0.76
C ARG A 129 16.83 -4.55 0.53
N GLY A 130 18.06 -4.42 1.06
CA GLY A 130 18.33 -3.55 2.22
C GLY A 130 17.63 -4.01 3.50
N ASP A 131 17.61 -3.14 4.52
CA ASP A 131 17.12 -3.41 5.87
C ASP A 131 15.91 -2.55 6.28
N ALA A 132 15.49 -1.62 5.42
CA ALA A 132 14.34 -0.77 5.68
C ALA A 132 13.05 -1.60 5.78
N PRO A 133 12.09 -1.25 6.63
CA PRO A 133 10.81 -1.96 6.68
C PRO A 133 10.11 -1.89 5.32
N LEU A 134 9.35 -2.92 5.01
CA LEU A 134 8.40 -2.93 3.89
C LEU A 134 7.05 -2.44 4.40
N SER A 135 6.34 -1.64 3.58
CA SER A 135 4.95 -1.24 3.84
C SER A 135 4.08 -1.85 2.76
N ILE A 136 3.21 -2.79 3.11
CA ILE A 136 2.48 -3.64 2.16
C ILE A 136 0.99 -3.54 2.45
N HIS A 137 0.18 -3.15 1.47
CA HIS A 137 -1.28 -3.26 1.58
C HIS A 137 -1.65 -4.74 1.73
N PHE A 138 -2.35 -5.06 2.80
CA PHE A 138 -2.59 -6.44 3.20
C PHE A 138 -4.02 -6.63 3.70
N MET A 139 -4.73 -7.59 3.13
CA MET A 139 -6.07 -7.98 3.54
C MET A 139 -7.06 -6.80 3.64
N GLU A 140 -6.92 -5.82 2.73
CA GLU A 140 -7.76 -4.61 2.67
C GLU A 140 -9.21 -4.94 2.33
N SER A 141 -9.41 -5.96 1.50
CA SER A 141 -10.74 -6.36 1.04
C SER A 141 -10.91 -7.87 0.94
N PRO A 142 -12.16 -8.39 1.04
CA PRO A 142 -12.45 -9.80 0.81
C PRO A 142 -12.04 -10.28 -0.60
N GLY A 143 -11.86 -9.35 -1.53
CA GLY A 143 -11.41 -9.64 -2.89
C GLY A 143 -10.00 -10.21 -2.96
N GLU A 144 -9.14 -9.91 -1.98
CA GLU A 144 -7.78 -10.44 -1.94
C GLU A 144 -7.79 -11.96 -1.66
N ALA A 145 -8.42 -12.40 -0.59
CA ALA A 145 -8.54 -13.82 -0.29
C ALA A 145 -9.28 -14.57 -1.42
N ALA A 146 -10.37 -13.99 -1.93
CA ALA A 146 -11.15 -14.58 -3.02
C ALA A 146 -10.34 -14.73 -4.31
N LEU A 147 -9.37 -13.85 -4.59
CA LEU A 147 -8.47 -13.99 -5.73
C LEU A 147 -7.65 -15.27 -5.65
N PHE A 148 -7.08 -15.58 -4.48
CA PHE A 148 -6.31 -16.81 -4.26
C PHE A 148 -7.17 -18.07 -4.33
N GLU A 149 -8.46 -17.94 -4.11
CA GLU A 149 -9.46 -19.01 -4.31
C GLU A 149 -10.03 -19.04 -5.75
N HIS A 150 -9.46 -18.31 -6.69
CA HIS A 150 -9.88 -18.21 -8.09
C HIS A 150 -11.34 -17.76 -8.25
N ARG A 151 -11.81 -16.86 -7.40
CA ARG A 151 -13.18 -16.34 -7.40
C ARG A 151 -13.22 -14.83 -7.11
N GLY A 152 -14.40 -14.27 -7.19
CA GLY A 152 -14.65 -12.87 -6.85
C GLY A 152 -14.38 -11.86 -7.99
N PRO A 153 -14.65 -10.57 -7.71
CA PRO A 153 -14.54 -9.51 -8.72
C PRO A 153 -13.12 -9.29 -9.23
N LEU A 154 -12.12 -9.38 -8.34
CA LEU A 154 -10.72 -9.19 -8.68
C LEU A 154 -10.22 -10.30 -9.61
N TRP A 155 -10.58 -11.54 -9.34
CA TRP A 155 -10.32 -12.68 -10.22
C TRP A 155 -10.92 -12.48 -11.61
N LYS A 156 -12.21 -12.10 -11.68
CA LYS A 156 -12.89 -11.85 -12.95
C LYS A 156 -12.25 -10.72 -13.74
N TRP A 157 -11.83 -9.67 -13.05
CA TRP A 157 -11.15 -8.54 -13.70
C TRP A 157 -9.78 -8.96 -14.25
N TYR A 158 -9.00 -9.72 -13.49
CA TYR A 158 -7.69 -10.22 -13.95
C TYR A 158 -7.83 -11.14 -15.15
N ALA A 159 -8.76 -12.07 -15.14
CA ALA A 159 -9.04 -12.94 -16.27
C ALA A 159 -9.43 -12.15 -17.53
N LYS A 160 -10.33 -11.14 -17.39
CA LYS A 160 -10.74 -10.28 -18.50
C LYS A 160 -9.57 -9.42 -19.02
N ALA A 161 -8.69 -8.95 -18.16
CA ALA A 161 -7.53 -8.14 -18.54
C ALA A 161 -6.35 -8.97 -19.09
N GLY A 162 -6.46 -10.30 -19.06
CA GLY A 162 -5.40 -11.21 -19.51
C GLY A 162 -4.15 -11.13 -18.63
N PHE A 163 -4.30 -10.89 -17.33
CA PHE A 163 -3.17 -10.95 -16.40
C PHE A 163 -2.81 -12.41 -16.11
N SER A 164 -1.53 -12.73 -16.28
CA SER A 164 -0.94 -13.95 -15.74
C SER A 164 -0.43 -13.67 -14.35
N CYS A 165 -0.85 -14.47 -13.38
CA CYS A 165 -0.44 -14.33 -11.98
C CYS A 165 0.32 -15.59 -11.57
N ASP A 166 1.61 -15.47 -11.30
CA ASP A 166 2.49 -16.59 -10.94
C ASP A 166 2.32 -17.04 -9.48
N PHE A 167 1.51 -16.31 -8.71
CA PHE A 167 1.33 -16.49 -7.27
C PHE A 167 0.02 -17.19 -6.86
N LEU A 168 -0.85 -17.52 -7.79
CA LEU A 168 -2.16 -18.12 -7.44
C LEU A 168 -2.09 -19.58 -6.94
N HIS A 169 -0.89 -20.14 -6.89
CA HIS A 169 -0.63 -21.44 -6.28
C HIS A 169 -0.52 -21.40 -4.75
N TYR A 170 -0.36 -20.21 -4.14
CA TYR A 170 -0.44 -20.06 -2.69
C TYR A 170 -1.89 -20.15 -2.23
N GLY A 171 -2.11 -20.69 -1.03
CA GLY A 171 -3.46 -20.86 -0.50
C GLY A 171 -4.10 -19.57 0.03
N SER A 172 -3.28 -18.55 0.35
CA SER A 172 -3.76 -17.27 0.89
C SER A 172 -2.73 -16.15 0.74
N PRO A 173 -3.15 -14.86 0.90
CA PRO A 173 -2.20 -13.75 1.00
C PRO A 173 -1.15 -13.96 2.11
N ALA A 174 -1.54 -14.46 3.28
CA ALA A 174 -0.61 -14.71 4.38
C ALA A 174 0.44 -15.79 4.03
N GLU A 175 0.02 -16.89 3.42
CA GLU A 175 0.94 -17.93 2.96
C GLU A 175 1.92 -17.39 1.90
N ARG A 176 1.45 -16.54 0.98
CA ARG A 176 2.33 -15.88 0.01
C ARG A 176 3.32 -14.93 0.69
N LEU A 177 2.87 -14.12 1.65
CA LEU A 177 3.72 -13.20 2.37
C LEU A 177 4.92 -13.93 2.98
N VAL A 178 4.68 -14.98 3.75
CA VAL A 178 5.74 -15.73 4.44
C VAL A 178 6.62 -16.54 3.49
N ALA A 179 6.10 -16.94 2.34
CA ALA A 179 6.89 -17.63 1.31
C ALA A 179 7.83 -16.70 0.54
N CYS A 180 7.51 -15.40 0.44
CA CYS A 180 8.23 -14.46 -0.41
C CYS A 180 9.09 -13.45 0.38
N VAL A 181 8.74 -13.17 1.62
CA VAL A 181 9.44 -12.17 2.45
C VAL A 181 10.29 -12.89 3.52
N PRO A 182 11.60 -12.59 3.61
CA PRO A 182 12.47 -13.18 4.61
C PRO A 182 11.98 -12.94 6.06
N HIS A 183 12.15 -13.93 6.92
CA HIS A 183 11.66 -13.91 8.31
C HIS A 183 12.29 -12.82 9.19
N ASP A 184 13.48 -12.35 8.84
CA ASP A 184 14.21 -11.29 9.53
C ASP A 184 13.87 -9.89 8.97
N ARG A 185 12.92 -9.81 8.04
CA ARG A 185 12.48 -8.56 7.44
C ARG A 185 11.41 -7.87 8.29
N ARG A 186 11.61 -6.59 8.59
CA ARG A 186 10.57 -5.77 9.25
C ARG A 186 9.46 -5.45 8.26
N VAL A 187 8.21 -5.61 8.67
CA VAL A 187 7.05 -5.36 7.82
C VAL A 187 5.99 -4.51 8.51
N ILE A 188 5.38 -3.62 7.75
CA ILE A 188 4.17 -2.88 8.12
C ILE A 188 3.08 -3.42 7.21
N LEU A 189 2.14 -4.15 7.77
CA LEU A 189 0.97 -4.68 7.07
C LEU A 189 -0.17 -3.68 7.23
N VAL A 190 -0.75 -3.26 6.11
CA VAL A 190 -1.62 -2.09 6.05
C VAL A 190 -3.04 -2.48 5.71
N HIS A 191 -3.99 -1.94 6.43
CA HIS A 191 -5.44 -2.13 6.41
C HIS A 191 -5.94 -3.27 7.29
N ASP A 192 -5.55 -4.51 7.07
CA ASP A 192 -5.87 -5.70 7.87
C ASP A 192 -7.38 -5.95 8.09
N CYS A 193 -8.26 -5.42 7.18
CA CYS A 193 -9.71 -5.46 7.34
C CYS A 193 -10.32 -6.85 7.32
N CYS A 194 -9.70 -7.77 6.60
CA CYS A 194 -10.22 -9.11 6.37
C CYS A 194 -9.31 -10.20 6.95
N ILE A 195 -8.41 -9.80 7.87
CA ILE A 195 -7.47 -10.73 8.50
C ILE A 195 -8.21 -11.67 9.45
N THR A 196 -7.78 -12.91 9.50
CA THR A 196 -8.28 -13.94 10.40
C THR A 196 -7.22 -14.33 11.42
N GLN A 197 -7.60 -14.99 12.51
CA GLN A 197 -6.63 -15.54 13.48
C GLN A 197 -5.61 -16.46 12.80
N ARG A 198 -6.05 -17.29 11.82
CA ARG A 198 -5.14 -18.13 11.05
C ARG A 198 -4.07 -17.32 10.31
N ASP A 199 -4.44 -16.20 9.69
CA ASP A 199 -3.49 -15.36 8.97
C ASP A 199 -2.47 -14.74 9.94
N ILE A 200 -2.92 -14.29 11.12
CA ILE A 200 -2.07 -13.79 12.18
C ILE A 200 -1.09 -14.87 12.64
N ASP A 201 -1.58 -16.09 12.90
CA ASP A 201 -0.74 -17.22 13.34
C ASP A 201 0.33 -17.56 12.30
N ILE A 202 0.00 -17.55 10.99
CA ILE A 202 0.94 -17.77 9.90
C ILE A 202 2.01 -16.67 9.89
N VAL A 203 1.61 -15.40 9.94
CA VAL A 203 2.51 -14.25 9.89
C VAL A 203 3.42 -14.23 11.12
N MET A 204 2.85 -14.31 12.32
CA MET A 204 3.61 -14.25 13.57
C MET A 204 4.48 -15.48 13.81
N GLY A 205 4.11 -16.63 13.27
CA GLY A 205 4.93 -17.85 13.31
C GLY A 205 6.15 -17.79 12.38
N HIS A 206 6.15 -16.92 11.39
CA HIS A 206 7.26 -16.79 10.43
C HIS A 206 8.26 -15.71 10.81
N PHE A 207 7.79 -14.49 11.12
CA PHE A 207 8.67 -13.35 11.32
C PHE A 207 9.36 -13.36 12.68
N THR A 208 10.68 -13.19 12.67
CA THR A 208 11.51 -12.93 13.86
C THR A 208 11.79 -11.45 14.06
N ALA A 209 11.68 -10.65 13.00
CA ALA A 209 11.73 -9.19 13.04
C ALA A 209 10.34 -8.60 13.35
N PRO A 210 10.27 -7.33 13.77
CA PRO A 210 9.00 -6.68 14.08
C PRO A 210 8.01 -6.68 12.91
N VAL A 211 6.77 -7.05 13.22
CA VAL A 211 5.58 -6.90 12.39
C VAL A 211 4.71 -5.80 13.01
N TRP A 212 4.26 -4.84 12.21
CA TRP A 212 3.32 -3.80 12.63
C TRP A 212 2.04 -3.90 11.81
N TRP A 213 0.90 -3.93 12.50
CA TRP A 213 -0.42 -3.85 11.92
C TRP A 213 -0.81 -2.38 11.83
N CYS A 214 -0.89 -1.84 10.61
CA CYS A 214 -1.18 -0.44 10.36
C CYS A 214 -2.64 -0.26 9.93
N LEU A 215 -3.49 0.07 10.88
CA LEU A 215 -4.92 0.24 10.65
C LEU A 215 -5.23 1.59 10.00
N CYS A 216 -6.10 1.58 8.98
CA CYS A 216 -6.51 2.77 8.24
C CYS A 216 -8.03 2.98 8.33
N PRO A 217 -8.61 3.21 9.53
CA PRO A 217 -10.06 3.13 9.74
C PRO A 217 -10.85 4.13 8.90
N ARG A 218 -10.32 5.33 8.65
CA ARG A 218 -11.01 6.34 7.81
C ARG A 218 -11.04 5.93 6.35
N SER A 219 -9.92 5.45 5.81
CA SER A 219 -9.81 4.93 4.44
C SER A 219 -10.73 3.73 4.25
N ASN A 220 -10.67 2.77 5.17
CA ASN A 220 -11.47 1.55 5.11
C ASN A 220 -12.99 1.82 5.11
N ARG A 221 -13.44 2.72 5.99
CA ARG A 221 -14.84 3.15 6.03
C ARG A 221 -15.27 3.87 4.75
N TYR A 222 -14.38 4.70 4.20
CA TYR A 222 -14.64 5.44 2.97
C TYR A 222 -14.74 4.53 1.75
N ILE A 223 -13.77 3.62 1.58
CA ILE A 223 -13.67 2.78 0.38
C ILE A 223 -14.68 1.64 0.42
N SER A 224 -14.74 0.89 1.51
CA SER A 224 -15.46 -0.38 1.59
C SER A 224 -16.50 -0.47 2.72
N GLY A 225 -16.49 0.48 3.64
CA GLY A 225 -17.31 0.40 4.85
C GLY A 225 -16.86 -0.68 5.83
N LEU A 226 -15.63 -1.20 5.67
CA LEU A 226 -15.05 -2.25 6.51
C LEU A 226 -14.29 -1.66 7.69
N GLU A 227 -14.16 -2.44 8.74
CA GLU A 227 -13.32 -2.14 9.90
C GLU A 227 -12.41 -3.34 10.19
N PRO A 228 -11.14 -3.12 10.53
CA PRO A 228 -10.26 -4.20 10.91
C PRO A 228 -10.69 -4.81 12.25
N PRO A 229 -10.51 -6.12 12.46
CA PRO A 229 -10.84 -6.80 13.70
C PRO A 229 -9.79 -6.50 14.78
N VAL A 230 -9.89 -5.31 15.40
CA VAL A 230 -8.89 -4.80 16.37
C VAL A 230 -8.70 -5.73 17.55
N GLU A 231 -9.74 -6.48 17.93
CA GLU A 231 -9.69 -7.46 19.01
C GLU A 231 -8.80 -8.68 18.72
N LEU A 232 -8.44 -8.92 17.46
CA LEU A 232 -7.50 -9.98 17.06
C LEU A 232 -6.05 -9.51 17.01
N LEU A 233 -5.83 -8.20 16.83
CA LEU A 233 -4.51 -7.58 16.59
C LEU A 233 -3.92 -7.01 17.87
#